data_bbeb2a9d185c5661e71612478f34fc0f
#
_entry.id   bbeb2a9d185c5661e71612478f34fc0f
#
_cell.length_a   1.000
_cell.length_b   1.000
_cell.length_c   1.000
_cell.angle_alpha   90.00
_cell.angle_beta   90.00
_cell.angle_gamma   90.00
#
_symmetry.space_group_name_H-M   'P 1'
#
loop_
_entity.id
_entity.type
_entity.pdbx_description
1 polymer ?
#
loop_
_entity_poly.entity_id
_entity_poly.type
_entity_poly.pdbx_seq_one_letter_code
_entity_poly.pdbx_strand_id
1 'polypeptide(L)'
;MKSKLSLIAKSTAVALLLLAPTAYADAANAPAISGKPYNSSTLNINIPADDQNLPDLGDIAQTVLSPQDEQRIAEQILREVAESDEVLQDAEVTDYIQAVGQKLSASGPDKRQTFHFFAVKDNSINAFAMPGGVIGVHTGLILAANSESEMAGVLGHEIGHVTQRHLARMLASQKYDTFKNIAGIALALLVARSNPQLATGALTASSAAGIQRQLDYTREHEREADRVGLTILDAAGFDVRGMPAFFSTLQRVSRFIEGTAPSFLRTHPLSAERIADVSNRVESMPYRQVTDSLDFNLVKAKLRASNGLAQTAVEQFEDNLKEYRFASEAAEHYGLAVAMLRKNDVVGAAKQVEWLKSHTDKHPYIENLAARIEVARNNPKAAAAQYAKALSLFPEHRSLIYGYAEHFLDSRQPDQAIKLIAKKQRLYPDDPYLYDMLAKAYAAKGKDLLRFQAQGESYYRKYNLKKAVEQLDLAIKAKDGNFYEQSIVEARLKELRRLQENEKKAIERLT
;
A
#
# COMPACT_ATOMS: atom_id res chain seq x y z
N MET A 1 -51.58 40.59 31.81
CA MET A 1 -52.35 41.28 30.77
C MET A 1 -52.04 40.53 29.49
N LYS A 2 -52.93 39.70 29.02
CA LYS A 2 -53.94 39.87 27.96
C LYS A 2 -53.26 40.33 26.67
N SER A 3 -53.34 39.72 25.48
CA SER A 3 -54.41 38.89 24.88
C SER A 3 -53.84 38.36 23.56
N LYS A 4 -54.02 37.14 23.17
CA LYS A 4 -55.13 36.59 22.39
C LYS A 4 -55.02 36.77 20.88
N LEU A 5 -55.00 35.65 20.19
CA LEU A 5 -55.92 35.10 19.16
C LEU A 5 -55.58 35.57 17.72
N SER A 6 -55.74 34.86 16.63
CA SER A 6 -56.35 33.54 16.30
C SER A 6 -56.04 33.27 14.82
N LEU A 7 -55.79 32.05 14.45
CA LEU A 7 -56.66 31.18 13.64
C LEU A 7 -57.13 31.74 12.27
N ILE A 8 -56.86 31.08 11.18
CA ILE A 8 -57.82 30.40 10.35
C ILE A 8 -57.11 29.55 9.28
N ALA A 9 -57.49 28.29 9.27
CA ALA A 9 -57.23 27.27 8.23
C ALA A 9 -58.26 27.38 7.11
N LYS A 10 -57.95 26.87 5.96
CA LYS A 10 -58.83 26.18 4.95
C LYS A 10 -57.92 25.67 3.82
N SER A 11 -57.61 24.43 3.73
CA SER A 11 -58.33 23.29 3.08
C SER A 11 -58.96 23.63 1.74
N THR A 12 -58.45 23.07 0.68
CA THR A 12 -59.21 22.43 -0.38
C THR A 12 -58.38 21.35 -1.08
N ALA A 13 -58.89 20.14 -0.98
CA ALA A 13 -58.53 18.97 -1.75
C ALA A 13 -59.40 18.89 -3.01
N VAL A 14 -59.18 17.88 -3.84
CA VAL A 14 -59.92 17.40 -5.02
C VAL A 14 -59.07 17.51 -6.31
N ALA A 15 -58.85 16.51 -7.14
CA ALA A 15 -59.35 15.14 -7.21
C ALA A 15 -58.43 14.31 -8.12
N LEU A 16 -58.43 13.03 -7.85
CA LEU A 16 -58.02 11.90 -8.69
C LEU A 16 -58.64 11.91 -10.08
N LEU A 17 -57.92 11.55 -11.12
CA LEU A 17 -58.46 10.82 -12.26
C LEU A 17 -57.43 9.84 -12.81
N LEU A 18 -57.69 8.58 -12.53
CA LEU A 18 -57.17 7.39 -13.20
C LEU A 18 -57.83 7.29 -14.58
N LEU A 19 -57.04 6.94 -15.61
CA LEU A 19 -57.49 6.14 -16.76
C LEU A 19 -56.29 5.60 -17.53
N ALA A 20 -56.05 4.32 -17.48
CA ALA A 20 -55.48 3.48 -18.52
C ALA A 20 -56.63 2.68 -19.15
N PRO A 21 -56.48 1.88 -20.18
CA PRO A 21 -55.38 1.53 -21.09
C PRO A 21 -55.84 1.46 -22.59
N THR A 22 -55.03 0.77 -23.40
CA THR A 22 -55.23 0.25 -24.78
C THR A 22 -54.80 1.22 -25.88
N ALA A 23 -54.15 0.83 -27.01
CA ALA A 23 -54.12 -0.42 -27.73
C ALA A 23 -52.90 -0.43 -28.68
N TYR A 24 -52.48 -1.63 -29.01
CA TYR A 24 -51.67 -1.95 -30.19
C TYR A 24 -52.34 -1.45 -31.47
N ALA A 25 -51.58 -0.86 -32.39
CA ALA A 25 -51.92 -0.85 -33.82
C ALA A 25 -50.68 -0.74 -34.69
N ASP A 26 -50.59 -1.65 -35.61
CA ASP A 26 -49.71 -1.78 -36.76
C ASP A 26 -49.35 -0.46 -37.45
N ALA A 27 -48.12 -0.32 -37.83
CA ALA A 27 -47.70 0.58 -38.90
C ALA A 27 -46.77 -0.17 -39.86
N ALA A 28 -47.41 -0.94 -40.75
CA ALA A 28 -46.84 -1.28 -42.02
C ALA A 28 -47.15 -0.15 -43.02
N ASN A 29 -46.14 0.20 -43.84
CA ASN A 29 -46.16 1.12 -45.00
C ASN A 29 -45.64 2.54 -44.78
N ALA A 30 -44.35 2.71 -45.01
CA ALA A 30 -43.77 3.92 -45.60
C ALA A 30 -42.77 3.52 -46.72
N PRO A 31 -42.69 4.27 -47.82
CA PRO A 31 -42.07 3.81 -49.06
C PRO A 31 -40.53 3.79 -49.00
N ALA A 32 -39.95 2.77 -49.62
CA ALA A 32 -38.51 2.57 -49.81
C ALA A 32 -37.88 3.69 -50.67
N ILE A 33 -36.96 4.44 -50.07
CA ILE A 33 -36.02 5.26 -50.84
C ILE A 33 -34.83 4.38 -51.19
N SER A 34 -34.71 4.06 -52.49
CA SER A 34 -33.59 3.34 -53.06
C SER A 34 -32.34 4.23 -53.08
N GLY A 35 -31.50 4.10 -52.06
CA GLY A 35 -30.13 4.58 -52.07
C GLY A 35 -29.19 3.39 -52.21
N LYS A 36 -28.38 3.36 -53.27
CA LYS A 36 -27.37 2.33 -53.50
C LYS A 36 -26.46 2.23 -52.29
N PRO A 37 -26.07 1.02 -51.81
CA PRO A 37 -25.13 0.89 -50.71
C PRO A 37 -23.75 1.36 -51.16
N TYR A 38 -23.24 2.33 -50.43
CA TYR A 38 -21.82 2.71 -50.50
C TYR A 38 -20.99 1.55 -49.95
N ASN A 39 -20.23 0.92 -50.81
CA ASN A 39 -19.35 -0.18 -50.47
C ASN A 39 -18.17 0.42 -49.72
N SER A 40 -18.27 0.54 -48.38
CA SER A 40 -17.12 0.70 -47.55
C SER A 40 -16.42 -0.68 -47.45
N SER A 41 -15.46 -0.91 -48.34
CA SER A 41 -14.47 -1.95 -48.12
C SER A 41 -13.76 -1.63 -46.79
N THR A 42 -14.28 -2.19 -45.71
CA THR A 42 -13.54 -2.34 -44.46
C THR A 42 -12.33 -3.19 -44.79
N LEU A 43 -11.18 -2.53 -44.89
CA LEU A 43 -9.90 -3.20 -44.75
C LEU A 43 -9.96 -3.89 -43.37
N ASN A 44 -10.32 -5.19 -43.38
CA ASN A 44 -10.07 -6.09 -42.28
C ASN A 44 -8.54 -6.25 -42.22
N ILE A 45 -7.87 -5.30 -41.58
CA ILE A 45 -6.50 -5.51 -41.10
C ILE A 45 -6.67 -6.46 -39.92
N ASN A 46 -6.55 -7.75 -40.22
CA ASN A 46 -6.32 -8.78 -39.23
C ASN A 46 -4.92 -8.50 -38.68
N ILE A 47 -4.83 -7.71 -37.58
CA ILE A 47 -3.61 -7.59 -36.81
C ILE A 47 -3.47 -8.92 -36.06
N PRO A 48 -2.46 -9.72 -36.36
CA PRO A 48 -2.22 -10.92 -35.59
C PRO A 48 -1.98 -10.54 -34.14
N ALA A 49 -2.58 -11.27 -33.20
CA ALA A 49 -2.45 -11.05 -31.75
C ALA A 49 -1.02 -11.31 -31.22
N ASP A 50 -0.02 -11.45 -32.06
CA ASP A 50 1.35 -11.86 -31.75
C ASP A 50 2.39 -10.74 -31.86
N ASP A 51 1.96 -9.49 -32.13
CA ASP A 51 2.88 -8.34 -32.25
C ASP A 51 3.26 -7.68 -30.90
N GLN A 52 3.03 -8.35 -29.78
CA GLN A 52 3.41 -7.84 -28.45
C GLN A 52 4.89 -8.04 -28.09
N ASN A 53 5.71 -8.57 -28.99
CA ASN A 53 7.13 -8.85 -28.76
C ASN A 53 8.11 -8.10 -29.67
N LEU A 54 7.66 -7.07 -30.39
CA LEU A 54 8.61 -6.18 -31.03
C LEU A 54 9.29 -5.33 -29.95
N PRO A 55 10.62 -5.34 -29.85
CA PRO A 55 11.30 -4.39 -28.98
C PRO A 55 10.91 -3.00 -29.40
N ASP A 56 10.50 -2.19 -28.42
CA ASP A 56 10.23 -0.77 -28.63
C ASP A 56 11.55 -0.08 -29.02
N LEU A 57 11.78 0.03 -30.32
CA LEU A 57 13.03 0.53 -30.91
C LEU A 57 13.19 2.06 -30.73
N GLY A 58 12.27 2.72 -30.01
CA GLY A 58 12.20 4.18 -29.91
C GLY A 58 12.40 4.78 -28.52
N ASP A 59 12.42 3.98 -27.45
CA ASP A 59 12.56 4.54 -26.10
C ASP A 59 14.04 4.66 -25.68
N ILE A 60 14.60 5.87 -25.79
CA ILE A 60 15.96 6.20 -25.33
C ILE A 60 16.15 5.80 -23.85
N ALA A 61 15.10 5.81 -23.04
CA ALA A 61 15.15 5.41 -21.64
C ALA A 61 15.54 3.93 -21.43
N GLN A 62 15.20 3.04 -22.39
CA GLN A 62 15.61 1.62 -22.32
C GLN A 62 17.11 1.42 -22.59
N THR A 63 17.74 2.32 -23.32
CA THR A 63 19.20 2.26 -23.53
C THR A 63 19.99 2.69 -22.31
N VAL A 64 19.37 3.48 -21.44
CA VAL A 64 19.99 4.03 -20.22
C VAL A 64 19.75 3.15 -19.01
N LEU A 65 18.53 2.64 -18.86
CA LEU A 65 18.11 1.79 -17.75
C LEU A 65 17.28 0.65 -18.32
N SER A 66 17.90 -0.53 -18.47
CA SER A 66 17.18 -1.70 -18.95
C SER A 66 16.18 -2.20 -17.89
N PRO A 67 15.12 -2.93 -18.28
CA PRO A 67 14.21 -3.56 -17.31
C PRO A 67 14.93 -4.47 -16.31
N GLN A 68 16.01 -5.13 -16.72
CA GLN A 68 16.82 -5.96 -15.81
C GLN A 68 17.60 -5.11 -14.80
N ASP A 69 18.06 -3.92 -15.18
CA ASP A 69 18.75 -3.02 -14.27
C ASP A 69 17.74 -2.41 -13.28
N GLU A 70 16.55 -2.03 -13.74
CA GLU A 70 15.45 -1.58 -12.87
C GLU A 70 15.10 -2.66 -11.84
N GLN A 71 15.00 -3.92 -12.24
CA GLN A 71 14.74 -5.03 -11.34
C GLN A 71 15.83 -5.20 -10.29
N ARG A 72 17.11 -5.13 -10.68
CA ARG A 72 18.23 -5.22 -9.73
C ARG A 72 18.23 -4.07 -8.73
N ILE A 73 17.93 -2.86 -9.21
CA ILE A 73 17.82 -1.68 -8.34
C ILE A 73 16.65 -1.88 -7.36
N ALA A 74 15.51 -2.37 -7.84
CA ALA A 74 14.36 -2.68 -6.99
C ALA A 74 14.73 -3.68 -5.88
N GLU A 75 15.45 -4.76 -6.21
CA GLU A 75 15.89 -5.76 -5.22
C GLU A 75 16.84 -5.17 -4.17
N GLN A 76 17.74 -4.26 -4.59
CA GLN A 76 18.59 -3.53 -3.64
C GLN A 76 17.78 -2.61 -2.72
N ILE A 77 16.82 -1.85 -3.28
CA ILE A 77 15.94 -0.99 -2.51
C ILE A 77 15.08 -1.81 -1.54
N LEU A 78 14.48 -2.91 -2.00
CA LEU A 78 13.66 -3.77 -1.17
C LEU A 78 14.44 -4.41 -0.02
N ARG A 79 15.73 -4.74 -0.23
CA ARG A 79 16.62 -5.18 0.84
C ARG A 79 16.77 -4.11 1.92
N GLU A 80 17.04 -2.87 1.52
CA GLU A 80 17.19 -1.76 2.47
C GLU A 80 15.85 -1.43 3.18
N VAL A 81 14.74 -1.48 2.45
CA VAL A 81 13.38 -1.35 3.00
C VAL A 81 13.10 -2.42 4.06
N ALA A 82 13.50 -3.67 3.79
CA ALA A 82 13.30 -4.78 4.73
C ALA A 82 14.14 -4.68 6.02
N GLU A 83 15.27 -3.95 5.97
CA GLU A 83 16.18 -3.75 7.11
C GLU A 83 16.00 -2.39 7.79
N SER A 84 15.18 -1.49 7.22
CA SER A 84 15.00 -0.13 7.74
C SER A 84 14.02 -0.08 8.91
N ASP A 85 14.42 0.57 9.99
CA ASP A 85 13.56 0.89 11.14
C ASP A 85 12.49 1.94 10.81
N GLU A 86 12.66 2.69 9.73
CA GLU A 86 11.71 3.71 9.25
C GLU A 86 10.49 3.09 8.58
N VAL A 87 10.59 1.84 8.15
CA VAL A 87 9.48 1.12 7.53
C VAL A 87 8.52 0.63 8.61
N LEU A 88 7.23 0.87 8.41
CA LEU A 88 6.19 0.44 9.33
C LEU A 88 5.99 -1.08 9.25
N GLN A 89 6.35 -1.77 10.31
CA GLN A 89 6.16 -3.22 10.45
C GLN A 89 4.75 -3.52 11.03
N ASP A 90 3.71 -3.22 10.26
CA ASP A 90 2.32 -3.49 10.62
C ASP A 90 1.59 -4.16 9.44
N ALA A 91 1.22 -5.42 9.61
CA ALA A 91 0.63 -6.21 8.54
C ALA A 91 -0.70 -5.65 8.04
N GLU A 92 -1.54 -5.05 8.91
CA GLU A 92 -2.84 -4.49 8.52
C GLU A 92 -2.64 -3.27 7.62
N VAL A 93 -1.73 -2.36 8.00
CA VAL A 93 -1.42 -1.16 7.22
C VAL A 93 -0.74 -1.54 5.91
N THR A 94 0.24 -2.45 5.96
CA THR A 94 1.00 -2.87 4.77
C THR A 94 0.12 -3.58 3.77
N ASP A 95 -0.73 -4.52 4.22
CA ASP A 95 -1.66 -5.26 3.37
C ASP A 95 -2.69 -4.35 2.72
N TYR A 96 -3.20 -3.38 3.48
CA TYR A 96 -4.13 -2.39 2.97
C TYR A 96 -3.52 -1.55 1.84
N ILE A 97 -2.33 -0.96 2.07
CA ILE A 97 -1.64 -0.16 1.04
C ILE A 97 -1.30 -1.02 -0.18
N GLN A 98 -0.83 -2.25 0.03
CA GLN A 98 -0.54 -3.19 -1.03
C GLN A 98 -1.80 -3.55 -1.84
N ALA A 99 -2.93 -3.76 -1.19
CA ALA A 99 -4.20 -4.07 -1.86
C ALA A 99 -4.70 -2.90 -2.73
N VAL A 100 -4.68 -1.66 -2.19
CA VAL A 100 -5.04 -0.46 -2.96
C VAL A 100 -4.09 -0.25 -4.12
N GLY A 101 -2.78 -0.35 -3.88
CA GLY A 101 -1.75 -0.19 -4.89
C GLY A 101 -1.86 -1.24 -6.02
N GLN A 102 -2.10 -2.51 -5.67
CA GLN A 102 -2.33 -3.58 -6.64
C GLN A 102 -3.60 -3.36 -7.45
N LYS A 103 -4.70 -2.94 -6.82
CA LYS A 103 -5.95 -2.61 -7.52
C LYS A 103 -5.72 -1.50 -8.56
N LEU A 104 -4.96 -0.46 -8.20
CA LEU A 104 -4.62 0.62 -9.11
C LEU A 104 -3.68 0.14 -10.23
N SER A 105 -2.58 -0.54 -9.91
CA SER A 105 -1.60 -0.99 -10.90
C SER A 105 -2.18 -2.02 -11.88
N ALA A 106 -3.06 -2.92 -11.41
CA ALA A 106 -3.79 -3.85 -12.27
C ALA A 106 -4.75 -3.16 -13.25
N SER A 107 -5.16 -1.92 -12.96
CA SER A 107 -5.99 -1.08 -13.82
C SER A 107 -5.15 -0.17 -14.74
N GLY A 108 -3.82 -0.17 -14.57
CA GLY A 108 -2.88 0.62 -15.36
C GLY A 108 -2.60 0.05 -16.76
N PRO A 109 -1.92 0.84 -17.62
CA PRO A 109 -1.61 0.44 -18.99
C PRO A 109 -0.55 -0.67 -19.09
N ASP A 110 0.42 -0.72 -18.18
CA ASP A 110 1.46 -1.74 -18.17
C ASP A 110 1.21 -2.78 -17.08
N LYS A 111 0.74 -3.96 -17.50
CA LYS A 111 0.44 -5.09 -16.62
C LYS A 111 1.65 -6.00 -16.34
N ARG A 112 2.79 -5.75 -16.99
CA ARG A 112 4.01 -6.53 -16.82
C ARG A 112 4.87 -6.00 -15.68
N GLN A 113 4.69 -4.71 -15.32
CA GLN A 113 5.41 -4.07 -14.25
C GLN A 113 4.93 -4.60 -12.89
N THR A 114 5.86 -5.12 -12.09
CA THR A 114 5.60 -5.49 -10.70
C THR A 114 5.69 -4.25 -9.82
N PHE A 115 4.76 -4.14 -8.86
CA PHE A 115 4.75 -3.03 -7.91
C PHE A 115 4.83 -3.54 -6.47
N HIS A 116 5.65 -2.87 -5.66
CA HIS A 116 5.84 -3.14 -4.24
C HIS A 116 5.53 -1.88 -3.44
N PHE A 117 4.53 -1.95 -2.57
CA PHE A 117 4.12 -0.83 -1.74
C PHE A 117 4.50 -1.07 -0.29
N PHE A 118 5.01 -0.05 0.38
CA PHE A 118 5.35 -0.10 1.80
C PHE A 118 5.03 1.22 2.50
N ALA A 119 4.77 1.16 3.81
CA ALA A 119 4.52 2.33 4.64
C ALA A 119 5.81 2.82 5.30
N VAL A 120 6.00 4.13 5.33
CA VAL A 120 7.10 4.81 6.04
C VAL A 120 6.54 5.49 7.29
N LYS A 121 7.19 5.29 8.45
CA LYS A 121 6.84 5.93 9.73
C LYS A 121 7.24 7.41 9.73
N ASP A 122 6.55 8.21 8.93
CA ASP A 122 6.82 9.64 8.82
C ASP A 122 5.50 10.40 8.77
N ASN A 123 5.34 11.40 9.62
CA ASN A 123 4.15 12.24 9.69
C ASN A 123 4.09 13.30 8.60
N SER A 124 5.11 13.45 7.76
CA SER A 124 5.07 14.34 6.61
C SER A 124 4.13 13.78 5.52
N ILE A 125 3.46 14.67 4.81
CA ILE A 125 2.63 14.30 3.67
C ILE A 125 3.55 13.99 2.50
N ASN A 126 3.71 12.71 2.16
CA ASN A 126 4.55 12.28 1.05
C ASN A 126 4.22 10.87 0.56
N ALA A 127 4.46 10.63 -0.73
CA ALA A 127 4.67 9.35 -1.36
C ALA A 127 5.80 9.51 -2.38
N PHE A 128 6.41 8.43 -2.79
CA PHE A 128 7.48 8.48 -3.78
C PHE A 128 7.63 7.15 -4.50
N ALA A 129 7.88 7.25 -5.81
CA ALA A 129 8.17 6.10 -6.66
C ALA A 129 9.68 5.96 -6.87
N MET A 130 10.16 4.72 -6.87
CA MET A 130 11.55 4.34 -7.11
C MET A 130 11.62 3.37 -8.31
N PRO A 131 12.81 3.19 -8.93
CA PRO A 131 12.97 2.27 -10.05
C PRO A 131 12.45 0.86 -9.74
N GLY A 132 11.93 0.20 -10.76
CA GLY A 132 11.41 -1.16 -10.66
C GLY A 132 10.08 -1.28 -9.93
N GLY A 133 9.33 -0.17 -9.76
CA GLY A 133 7.98 -0.18 -9.21
C GLY A 133 7.90 -0.24 -7.69
N VAL A 134 8.95 0.17 -6.98
CA VAL A 134 8.93 0.26 -5.52
C VAL A 134 8.37 1.61 -5.09
N ILE A 135 7.26 1.62 -4.35
CA ILE A 135 6.54 2.83 -3.95
C ILE A 135 6.43 2.91 -2.42
N GLY A 136 6.97 3.99 -1.86
CA GLY A 136 6.88 4.30 -0.44
C GLY A 136 5.75 5.29 -0.15
N VAL A 137 4.99 5.04 0.92
CA VAL A 137 3.86 5.86 1.36
C VAL A 137 4.07 6.29 2.80
N HIS A 138 4.18 7.58 3.07
CA HIS A 138 4.30 8.07 4.43
C HIS A 138 2.97 7.93 5.18
N THR A 139 3.03 7.57 6.46
CA THR A 139 1.84 7.53 7.32
C THR A 139 1.14 8.87 7.38
N GLY A 140 1.88 9.98 7.27
CA GLY A 140 1.32 11.33 7.21
C GLY A 140 0.43 11.58 5.99
N LEU A 141 0.69 10.95 4.84
CA LEU A 141 -0.18 11.04 3.67
C LEU A 141 -1.53 10.37 3.94
N ILE A 142 -1.53 9.16 4.53
CA ILE A 142 -2.75 8.42 4.87
C ILE A 142 -3.59 9.21 5.87
N LEU A 143 -2.93 9.83 6.85
CA LEU A 143 -3.59 10.66 7.86
C LEU A 143 -4.18 11.95 7.27
N ALA A 144 -3.53 12.55 6.28
CA ALA A 144 -3.96 13.81 5.64
C ALA A 144 -5.08 13.62 4.61
N ALA A 145 -5.15 12.46 3.95
CA ALA A 145 -6.21 12.16 2.99
C ALA A 145 -7.59 12.15 3.67
N ASN A 146 -8.55 12.90 3.14
CA ASN A 146 -9.91 12.96 3.68
C ASN A 146 -10.80 11.81 3.20
N SER A 147 -10.41 11.17 2.08
CA SER A 147 -11.08 9.98 1.54
C SER A 147 -10.06 8.98 1.00
N GLU A 148 -10.50 7.74 0.84
CA GLU A 148 -9.69 6.69 0.21
C GLU A 148 -9.33 7.05 -1.23
N SER A 149 -10.24 7.71 -1.96
CA SER A 149 -10.00 8.18 -3.32
C SER A 149 -8.95 9.30 -3.40
N GLU A 150 -8.82 10.16 -2.37
CA GLU A 150 -7.72 11.13 -2.28
C GLU A 150 -6.36 10.41 -2.19
N MET A 151 -6.23 9.41 -1.32
CA MET A 151 -5.01 8.62 -1.17
C MET A 151 -4.72 7.81 -2.45
N ALA A 152 -5.75 7.16 -3.01
CA ALA A 152 -5.65 6.41 -4.26
C ALA A 152 -5.21 7.29 -5.44
N GLY A 153 -5.65 8.56 -5.47
CA GLY A 153 -5.22 9.55 -6.46
C GLY A 153 -3.72 9.79 -6.44
N VAL A 154 -3.13 9.92 -5.25
CA VAL A 154 -1.67 10.07 -5.09
C VAL A 154 -0.94 8.79 -5.52
N LEU A 155 -1.43 7.61 -5.10
CA LEU A 155 -0.83 6.35 -5.52
C LEU A 155 -0.92 6.14 -7.04
N GLY A 156 -2.03 6.53 -7.67
CA GLY A 156 -2.20 6.52 -9.12
C GLY A 156 -1.19 7.43 -9.83
N HIS A 157 -0.90 8.60 -9.26
CA HIS A 157 0.13 9.53 -9.75
C HIS A 157 1.53 8.89 -9.66
N GLU A 158 1.88 8.26 -8.53
CA GLU A 158 3.16 7.56 -8.37
C GLU A 158 3.31 6.37 -9.34
N ILE A 159 2.23 5.60 -9.54
CA ILE A 159 2.18 4.55 -10.55
C ILE A 159 2.38 5.14 -11.95
N GLY A 160 1.82 6.32 -12.22
CA GLY A 160 2.03 7.07 -13.45
C GLY A 160 3.51 7.37 -13.70
N HIS A 161 4.25 7.84 -12.69
CA HIS A 161 5.70 8.08 -12.81
C HIS A 161 6.48 6.82 -13.16
N VAL A 162 6.13 5.66 -12.57
CA VAL A 162 6.78 4.38 -12.88
C VAL A 162 6.46 3.91 -14.29
N THR A 163 5.18 3.87 -14.65
CA THR A 163 4.71 3.36 -15.95
C THR A 163 5.19 4.21 -17.13
N GLN A 164 5.34 5.52 -16.93
CA GLN A 164 5.93 6.44 -17.93
C GLN A 164 7.46 6.51 -17.83
N ARG A 165 8.09 5.74 -16.95
CA ARG A 165 9.54 5.63 -16.79
C ARG A 165 10.22 6.99 -16.61
N HIS A 166 9.55 7.93 -15.90
CA HIS A 166 10.01 9.30 -15.77
C HIS A 166 11.43 9.42 -15.19
N LEU A 167 11.77 8.58 -14.21
CA LEU A 167 13.11 8.56 -13.64
C LEU A 167 14.16 8.10 -14.65
N ALA A 168 13.87 7.05 -15.45
CA ALA A 168 14.78 6.58 -16.48
C ALA A 168 14.98 7.64 -17.57
N ARG A 169 13.90 8.31 -18.00
CA ARG A 169 13.93 9.41 -18.99
C ARG A 169 14.73 10.62 -18.46
N MET A 170 14.58 10.95 -17.20
CA MET A 170 15.34 12.02 -16.55
C MET A 170 16.84 11.69 -16.50
N LEU A 171 17.19 10.45 -16.14
CA LEU A 171 18.58 9.99 -16.14
C LEU A 171 19.18 9.97 -17.54
N ALA A 172 18.40 9.63 -18.57
CA ALA A 172 18.84 9.65 -19.95
C ALA A 172 19.20 11.06 -20.45
N SER A 173 18.53 12.09 -19.92
CA SER A 173 18.80 13.49 -20.26
C SER A 173 20.08 14.05 -19.63
N GLN A 174 20.65 13.38 -18.65
CA GLN A 174 21.85 13.80 -17.92
C GLN A 174 23.03 12.90 -18.25
N LYS A 175 24.19 13.49 -18.56
CA LYS A 175 25.40 12.74 -18.93
C LYS A 175 25.97 11.94 -17.71
N TYR A 176 25.73 10.74 -17.67
CA TYR A 176 26.25 9.41 -17.38
C TYR A 176 27.08 9.03 -16.13
N ASP A 177 27.60 9.88 -15.24
CA ASP A 177 28.44 9.40 -14.12
C ASP A 177 27.65 9.03 -12.85
N THR A 178 26.34 9.31 -12.82
CA THR A 178 25.50 9.16 -11.61
C THR A 178 24.87 7.75 -11.48
N PHE A 179 24.97 6.93 -12.51
CA PHE A 179 24.25 5.65 -12.60
C PHE A 179 24.63 4.60 -11.53
N LYS A 180 25.91 4.60 -11.13
CA LYS A 180 26.42 3.62 -10.15
C LYS A 180 25.86 3.79 -8.73
N ASN A 181 25.14 4.89 -8.46
CA ASN A 181 24.70 5.27 -7.13
C ASN A 181 23.17 5.40 -6.96
N ILE A 182 22.33 4.99 -7.95
CA ILE A 182 20.87 5.22 -7.90
C ILE A 182 20.23 4.54 -6.69
N ALA A 183 20.61 3.30 -6.38
CA ALA A 183 20.12 2.60 -5.20
C ALA A 183 20.56 3.31 -3.91
N GLY A 184 21.82 3.78 -3.87
CA GLY A 184 22.34 4.59 -2.77
C GLY A 184 21.66 5.94 -2.64
N ILE A 185 21.24 6.54 -3.76
CA ILE A 185 20.47 7.80 -3.81
C ILE A 185 19.05 7.58 -3.27
N ALA A 186 18.37 6.52 -3.71
CA ALA A 186 17.04 6.16 -3.22
C ALA A 186 17.07 5.90 -1.71
N LEU A 187 18.10 5.18 -1.24
CA LEU A 187 18.34 4.94 0.18
C LEU A 187 18.65 6.23 0.94
N ALA A 188 19.52 7.09 0.39
CA ALA A 188 19.85 8.37 1.02
C ALA A 188 18.62 9.26 1.16
N LEU A 189 17.68 9.21 0.22
CA LEU A 189 16.39 9.92 0.31
C LEU A 189 15.48 9.32 1.40
N LEU A 190 15.50 8.02 1.58
CA LEU A 190 14.77 7.34 2.65
C LEU A 190 15.33 7.73 4.04
N VAL A 191 16.66 7.71 4.19
CA VAL A 191 17.37 7.93 5.47
C VAL A 191 17.63 9.40 5.78
N ALA A 192 17.87 10.25 4.78
CA ALA A 192 18.20 11.67 4.98
C ALA A 192 17.06 12.48 5.61
N ARG A 193 15.84 11.97 5.60
CA ARG A 193 14.66 12.59 6.20
C ARG A 193 14.49 12.28 7.67
N SER A 194 14.88 11.07 8.09
CA SER A 194 14.78 10.64 9.48
C SER A 194 15.97 11.04 10.33
N ASN A 195 17.14 11.23 9.72
CA ASN A 195 18.36 11.63 10.46
C ASN A 195 19.29 12.51 9.62
N PRO A 196 19.10 13.86 9.62
CA PRO A 196 19.96 14.78 8.87
C PRO A 196 21.46 14.68 9.21
N GLN A 197 21.78 14.14 10.39
CA GLN A 197 23.17 13.98 10.84
C GLN A 197 23.85 12.73 10.30
N LEU A 198 23.08 11.66 9.98
CA LEU A 198 23.61 10.47 9.28
C LEU A 198 23.81 10.73 7.80
N ALA A 199 23.02 11.60 7.19
CA ALA A 199 23.18 12.04 5.79
C ALA A 199 24.50 12.80 5.57
N THR A 200 25.08 13.41 6.60
CA THR A 200 26.38 14.12 6.53
C THR A 200 27.58 13.18 6.49
N GLY A 201 27.42 11.93 6.86
CA GLY A 201 28.49 10.91 6.82
C GLY A 201 28.66 10.20 5.48
N ALA A 202 27.61 10.13 4.65
CA ALA A 202 27.62 9.39 3.38
C ALA A 202 27.71 10.28 2.13
N LEU A 203 27.21 11.53 2.22
CA LEU A 203 27.21 12.49 1.11
C LEU A 203 27.48 13.89 1.70
N THR A 204 28.43 14.63 1.12
CA THR A 204 28.56 16.05 1.48
C THR A 204 27.24 16.78 1.21
N ALA A 205 26.86 17.74 2.07
CA ALA A 205 25.58 18.47 1.98
C ALA A 205 25.31 19.07 0.58
N SER A 206 26.36 19.42 -0.16
CA SER A 206 26.30 19.88 -1.56
C SER A 206 25.83 18.78 -2.52
N SER A 207 26.15 17.51 -2.25
CA SER A 207 25.72 16.37 -3.07
C SER A 207 24.25 16.02 -2.84
N ALA A 208 23.78 16.03 -1.59
CA ALA A 208 22.38 15.73 -1.27
C ALA A 208 21.42 16.77 -1.84
N ALA A 209 21.75 18.07 -1.74
CA ALA A 209 20.95 19.15 -2.36
C ALA A 209 21.05 19.16 -3.90
N GLY A 210 22.17 18.69 -4.46
CA GLY A 210 22.35 18.49 -5.90
C GLY A 210 21.46 17.34 -6.40
N ILE A 211 21.47 16.23 -5.70
CA ILE A 211 20.63 15.04 -5.98
C ILE A 211 19.15 15.38 -5.86
N GLN A 212 18.72 16.10 -4.82
CA GLN A 212 17.33 16.53 -4.70
C GLN A 212 16.87 17.38 -5.87
N ARG A 213 17.67 18.37 -6.31
CA ARG A 213 17.38 19.17 -7.51
C ARG A 213 17.42 18.35 -8.81
N GLN A 214 18.17 17.26 -8.81
CA GLN A 214 18.31 16.35 -9.93
C GLN A 214 17.10 15.40 -10.05
N LEU A 215 16.39 15.16 -8.95
CA LEU A 215 15.17 14.35 -8.88
C LEU A 215 13.88 15.17 -9.00
N ASP A 216 13.97 16.49 -9.17
CA ASP A 216 12.80 17.33 -9.44
C ASP A 216 12.27 17.00 -10.85
N TYR A 217 11.11 16.37 -10.90
CA TYR A 217 10.45 16.05 -12.16
C TYR A 217 10.09 17.33 -12.93
N THR A 218 10.18 17.26 -14.26
CA THR A 218 9.76 18.37 -15.11
C THR A 218 8.24 18.57 -15.02
N ARG A 219 7.76 19.77 -15.37
CA ARG A 219 6.32 20.07 -15.42
C ARG A 219 5.58 19.16 -16.40
N GLU A 220 6.23 18.70 -17.45
CA GLU A 220 5.69 17.77 -18.43
C GLU A 220 5.49 16.38 -17.78
N HIS A 221 6.51 15.87 -17.07
CA HIS A 221 6.42 14.60 -16.36
C HIS A 221 5.29 14.61 -15.32
N GLU A 222 5.14 15.71 -14.59
CA GLU A 222 4.07 15.87 -13.60
C GLU A 222 2.68 15.82 -14.26
N ARG A 223 2.48 16.54 -15.38
CA ARG A 223 1.22 16.53 -16.13
C ARG A 223 0.91 15.16 -16.73
N GLU A 224 1.93 14.46 -17.21
CA GLU A 224 1.80 13.10 -17.75
C GLU A 224 1.40 12.12 -16.64
N ALA A 225 2.06 12.19 -15.47
CA ALA A 225 1.71 11.38 -14.30
C ALA A 225 0.29 11.66 -13.78
N ASP A 226 -0.14 12.92 -13.75
CA ASP A 226 -1.51 13.31 -13.39
C ASP A 226 -2.54 12.66 -14.34
N ARG A 227 -2.30 12.71 -15.65
CA ARG A 227 -3.22 12.17 -16.67
C ARG A 227 -3.32 10.65 -16.60
N VAL A 228 -2.17 9.98 -16.51
CA VAL A 228 -2.11 8.53 -16.37
C VAL A 228 -2.73 8.10 -15.04
N GLY A 229 -2.41 8.82 -13.96
CA GLY A 229 -2.97 8.60 -12.64
C GLY A 229 -4.50 8.72 -12.59
N LEU A 230 -5.08 9.73 -13.24
CA LEU A 230 -6.54 9.86 -13.36
C LEU A 230 -7.17 8.69 -14.13
N THR A 231 -6.54 8.24 -15.22
CA THR A 231 -7.02 7.08 -15.99
C THR A 231 -7.00 5.81 -15.15
N ILE A 232 -5.92 5.60 -14.40
CA ILE A 232 -5.78 4.46 -13.47
C ILE A 232 -6.85 4.54 -12.37
N LEU A 233 -7.05 5.72 -11.79
CA LEU A 233 -8.01 5.95 -10.71
C LEU A 233 -9.44 5.62 -11.13
N ASP A 234 -9.86 6.10 -12.31
CA ASP A 234 -11.18 5.80 -12.88
C ASP A 234 -11.36 4.31 -13.20
N ALA A 235 -10.38 3.72 -13.88
CA ALA A 235 -10.40 2.30 -14.24
C ALA A 235 -10.41 1.38 -13.02
N ALA A 236 -9.76 1.78 -11.91
CA ALA A 236 -9.78 1.08 -10.63
C ALA A 236 -11.09 1.30 -9.84
N GLY A 237 -11.99 2.15 -10.32
CA GLY A 237 -13.30 2.38 -9.69
C GLY A 237 -13.28 3.30 -8.47
N PHE A 238 -12.27 4.15 -8.31
CA PHE A 238 -12.24 5.23 -7.33
C PHE A 238 -12.90 6.50 -7.87
N ASP A 239 -13.22 7.45 -6.99
CA ASP A 239 -13.70 8.77 -7.41
C ASP A 239 -12.53 9.59 -7.94
N VAL A 240 -12.55 9.94 -9.22
CA VAL A 240 -11.52 10.76 -9.88
C VAL A 240 -11.36 12.15 -9.25
N ARG A 241 -12.41 12.66 -8.57
CA ARG A 241 -12.34 13.93 -7.83
C ARG A 241 -11.42 13.87 -6.62
N GLY A 242 -11.04 12.69 -6.16
CA GLY A 242 -10.06 12.51 -5.11
C GLY A 242 -8.72 13.18 -5.42
N MET A 243 -8.25 13.14 -6.66
CA MET A 243 -6.97 13.76 -7.03
C MET A 243 -7.00 15.31 -6.88
N PRO A 244 -7.91 16.07 -7.49
CA PRO A 244 -7.96 17.52 -7.28
C PRO A 244 -8.35 17.91 -5.84
N ALA A 245 -9.14 17.09 -5.14
CA ALA A 245 -9.43 17.30 -3.72
C ALA A 245 -8.16 17.21 -2.87
N PHE A 246 -7.29 16.24 -3.14
CA PHE A 246 -6.00 16.13 -2.46
C PHE A 246 -5.07 17.31 -2.77
N PHE A 247 -5.05 17.82 -4.01
CA PHE A 247 -4.32 19.06 -4.34
C PHE A 247 -4.78 20.25 -3.47
N SER A 248 -6.10 20.37 -3.26
CA SER A 248 -6.66 21.39 -2.37
C SER A 248 -6.23 21.20 -0.92
N THR A 249 -6.12 19.94 -0.46
CA THR A 249 -5.59 19.60 0.87
C THR A 249 -4.13 20.00 1.00
N LEU A 250 -3.28 19.71 0.00
CA LEU A 250 -1.88 20.12 -0.02
C LEU A 250 -1.71 21.65 -0.01
N GLN A 251 -2.51 22.38 -0.78
CA GLN A 251 -2.50 23.84 -0.78
C GLN A 251 -2.89 24.42 0.59
N ARG A 252 -3.92 23.86 1.22
CA ARG A 252 -4.35 24.29 2.55
C ARG A 252 -3.25 24.09 3.58
N VAL A 253 -2.65 22.90 3.63
CA VAL A 253 -1.57 22.59 4.57
C VAL A 253 -0.36 23.49 4.34
N SER A 254 0.01 23.76 3.08
CA SER A 254 1.16 24.62 2.76
C SER A 254 1.00 26.07 3.20
N ARG A 255 -0.24 26.58 3.34
CA ARG A 255 -0.50 27.95 3.83
C ARG A 255 -0.33 28.10 5.35
N PHE A 256 -0.50 27.00 6.11
CA PHE A 256 -0.40 27.02 7.57
C PHE A 256 1.00 26.72 8.11
N ILE A 257 1.89 26.20 7.26
CA ILE A 257 3.26 25.89 7.66
C ILE A 257 4.19 26.98 7.10
N GLU A 258 4.46 28.00 7.90
CA GLU A 258 5.43 29.03 7.53
C GLU A 258 6.82 28.41 7.29
N GLY A 259 7.33 28.55 6.07
CA GLY A 259 8.72 28.26 5.70
C GLY A 259 9.04 26.86 5.17
N THR A 260 8.12 25.88 5.23
CA THR A 260 8.42 24.53 4.70
C THR A 260 7.20 23.93 3.99
N ALA A 261 7.26 23.89 2.65
CA ALA A 261 6.23 23.15 1.87
C ALA A 261 6.20 21.66 2.28
N PRO A 262 5.01 21.00 2.25
CA PRO A 262 4.90 19.56 2.42
C PRO A 262 5.94 18.82 1.57
N SER A 263 6.49 17.73 2.09
CA SER A 263 7.57 16.99 1.41
C SER A 263 7.20 16.58 -0.01
N PHE A 264 5.93 16.23 -0.23
CA PHE A 264 5.39 15.92 -1.55
C PHE A 264 5.54 17.09 -2.54
N LEU A 265 5.24 18.32 -2.13
CA LEU A 265 5.33 19.49 -3.01
C LEU A 265 6.76 19.89 -3.37
N ARG A 266 7.76 19.37 -2.68
CA ARG A 266 9.18 19.60 -3.01
C ARG A 266 9.65 18.73 -4.16
N THR A 267 9.12 17.52 -4.29
CA THR A 267 9.41 16.59 -5.40
C THR A 267 8.41 16.73 -6.54
N HIS A 268 7.16 17.10 -6.23
CA HIS A 268 6.03 17.22 -7.14
C HIS A 268 5.42 18.63 -7.03
N PRO A 269 6.03 19.66 -7.66
CA PRO A 269 5.55 21.02 -7.56
C PRO A 269 4.13 21.17 -8.12
N LEU A 270 3.24 21.74 -7.32
CA LEU A 270 1.85 21.95 -7.70
C LEU A 270 1.65 23.33 -8.31
N SER A 271 1.56 23.41 -9.63
CA SER A 271 1.27 24.65 -10.33
C SER A 271 -0.23 24.87 -10.55
N ALA A 272 -0.63 26.13 -10.76
CA ALA A 272 -2.03 26.46 -11.09
C ALA A 272 -2.49 25.76 -12.39
N GLU A 273 -1.57 25.55 -13.32
CA GLU A 273 -1.84 24.85 -14.59
C GLU A 273 -2.17 23.35 -14.36
N ARG A 274 -1.42 22.66 -13.46
CA ARG A 274 -1.72 21.26 -13.11
C ARG A 274 -3.10 21.13 -12.47
N ILE A 275 -3.41 22.02 -11.53
CA ILE A 275 -4.72 22.02 -10.86
C ILE A 275 -5.83 22.22 -11.89
N ALA A 276 -5.67 23.19 -12.81
CA ALA A 276 -6.67 23.47 -13.84
C ALA A 276 -6.81 22.29 -14.84
N ASP A 277 -5.70 21.70 -15.32
CA ASP A 277 -5.75 20.55 -16.25
C ASP A 277 -6.48 19.36 -15.62
N VAL A 278 -6.13 19.01 -14.37
CA VAL A 278 -6.76 17.91 -13.63
C VAL A 278 -8.24 18.19 -13.38
N SER A 279 -8.60 19.40 -12.92
CA SER A 279 -9.99 19.79 -12.65
C SER A 279 -10.85 19.76 -13.91
N ASN A 280 -10.37 20.32 -15.02
CA ASN A 280 -11.11 20.31 -16.30
C ASN A 280 -11.34 18.90 -16.83
N ARG A 281 -10.36 17.99 -16.65
CA ARG A 281 -10.51 16.59 -17.04
C ARG A 281 -11.55 15.89 -16.21
N VAL A 282 -11.51 16.07 -14.89
CA VAL A 282 -12.43 15.48 -13.94
C VAL A 282 -13.88 15.99 -14.19
N GLU A 283 -14.06 17.27 -14.53
CA GLU A 283 -15.37 17.82 -14.89
C GLU A 283 -15.98 17.15 -16.13
N SER A 284 -15.15 16.68 -17.05
CA SER A 284 -15.62 15.96 -18.27
C SER A 284 -15.92 14.48 -18.03
N MET A 285 -15.55 13.93 -16.86
CA MET A 285 -15.76 12.53 -16.50
C MET A 285 -17.10 12.32 -15.79
N PRO A 286 -17.75 11.15 -15.95
CA PRO A 286 -18.99 10.84 -15.24
C PRO A 286 -18.80 10.91 -13.71
N TYR A 287 -19.80 11.46 -13.03
CA TYR A 287 -19.81 11.43 -11.56
C TYR A 287 -20.00 10.01 -11.03
N ARG A 288 -19.11 9.60 -10.17
CA ARG A 288 -19.21 8.35 -9.42
C ARG A 288 -19.07 8.64 -7.92
N GLN A 289 -20.10 8.36 -7.15
CA GLN A 289 -20.00 8.40 -5.70
C GLN A 289 -19.36 7.11 -5.21
N VAL A 290 -18.20 7.21 -4.56
CA VAL A 290 -17.47 6.08 -4.00
C VAL A 290 -17.38 6.27 -2.49
N THR A 291 -17.91 5.28 -1.75
CA THR A 291 -17.80 5.27 -0.30
C THR A 291 -16.44 4.72 0.11
N ASP A 292 -15.81 5.35 1.10
CA ASP A 292 -14.56 4.86 1.67
C ASP A 292 -14.74 3.45 2.24
N SER A 293 -13.75 2.60 2.03
CA SER A 293 -13.74 1.26 2.59
C SER A 293 -13.62 1.31 4.12
N LEU A 294 -14.13 0.27 4.78
CA LEU A 294 -13.93 0.11 6.23
C LEU A 294 -12.44 -0.06 6.54
N ASP A 295 -11.69 -0.77 5.67
CA ASP A 295 -10.23 -0.92 5.79
C ASP A 295 -9.51 0.43 5.87
N PHE A 296 -9.80 1.36 4.95
CA PHE A 296 -9.24 2.71 4.96
C PHE A 296 -9.50 3.42 6.30
N ASN A 297 -10.75 3.41 6.73
CA ASN A 297 -11.17 4.09 7.93
C ASN A 297 -10.49 3.50 9.19
N LEU A 298 -10.41 2.16 9.28
CA LEU A 298 -9.77 1.46 10.40
C LEU A 298 -8.24 1.66 10.40
N VAL A 299 -7.59 1.60 9.24
CA VAL A 299 -6.14 1.87 9.10
C VAL A 299 -5.83 3.30 9.53
N LYS A 300 -6.60 4.26 9.06
CA LYS A 300 -6.42 5.68 9.44
C LYS A 300 -6.63 5.88 10.94
N ALA A 301 -7.64 5.27 11.53
CA ALA A 301 -7.88 5.31 12.98
C ALA A 301 -6.75 4.65 13.77
N LYS A 302 -6.23 3.50 13.30
CA LYS A 302 -5.08 2.82 13.90
C LYS A 302 -3.82 3.70 13.89
N LEU A 303 -3.54 4.35 12.77
CA LEU A 303 -2.40 5.27 12.65
C LEU A 303 -2.57 6.49 13.58
N ARG A 304 -3.76 7.09 13.66
CA ARG A 304 -4.07 8.16 14.62
C ARG A 304 -3.85 7.67 16.06
N ALA A 305 -4.38 6.51 16.40
CA ALA A 305 -4.24 5.90 17.72
C ALA A 305 -2.78 5.55 18.07
N SER A 306 -1.93 5.32 17.08
CA SER A 306 -0.51 4.96 17.25
C SER A 306 0.41 6.16 17.33
N ASN A 307 -0.05 7.35 16.96
CA ASN A 307 0.73 8.58 16.94
C ASN A 307 0.74 9.27 18.31
N GLY A 308 1.88 9.77 18.75
CA GLY A 308 2.04 10.52 19.99
C GLY A 308 1.72 9.72 21.26
N LEU A 309 1.24 10.42 22.29
CA LEU A 309 0.91 9.84 23.60
C LEU A 309 -0.42 9.09 23.56
N ALA A 310 -0.47 7.89 24.13
CA ALA A 310 -1.68 7.08 24.17
C ALA A 310 -2.84 7.78 24.89
N GLN A 311 -2.55 8.53 25.96
CA GLN A 311 -3.55 9.31 26.70
C GLN A 311 -4.21 10.37 25.81
N THR A 312 -3.41 11.16 25.06
CA THR A 312 -3.93 12.19 24.16
C THR A 312 -4.78 11.58 23.04
N ALA A 313 -4.37 10.41 22.51
CA ALA A 313 -5.16 9.71 21.52
C ALA A 313 -6.52 9.26 22.09
N VAL A 314 -6.55 8.71 23.31
CA VAL A 314 -7.82 8.35 23.99
C VAL A 314 -8.73 9.56 24.11
N GLU A 315 -8.24 10.68 24.65
CA GLU A 315 -9.01 11.92 24.82
C GLU A 315 -9.58 12.41 23.48
N GLN A 316 -8.79 12.42 22.42
CA GLN A 316 -9.24 12.83 21.09
C GLN A 316 -10.36 11.95 20.53
N PHE A 317 -10.26 10.62 20.67
CA PHE A 317 -11.30 9.71 20.21
C PHE A 317 -12.58 9.83 21.05
N GLU A 318 -12.47 9.97 22.37
CA GLU A 318 -13.60 10.18 23.27
C GLU A 318 -14.33 11.49 22.95
N ASP A 319 -13.60 12.59 22.76
CA ASP A 319 -14.17 13.88 22.36
C ASP A 319 -14.86 13.83 21.00
N ASN A 320 -14.25 13.15 20.01
CA ASN A 320 -14.86 12.98 18.70
C ASN A 320 -16.18 12.20 18.78
N LEU A 321 -16.22 11.12 19.53
CA LEU A 321 -17.43 10.32 19.73
C LEU A 321 -18.51 11.14 20.46
N LYS A 322 -18.14 11.87 21.52
CA LYS A 322 -19.05 12.71 22.30
C LYS A 322 -19.65 13.86 21.48
N GLU A 323 -18.86 14.45 20.62
CA GLU A 323 -19.26 15.62 19.82
C GLU A 323 -19.71 15.24 18.40
N TYR A 324 -19.82 13.95 18.08
CA TYR A 324 -20.19 13.44 16.75
C TYR A 324 -19.31 13.98 15.61
N ARG A 325 -18.02 14.19 15.87
CA ARG A 325 -17.04 14.71 14.90
C ARG A 325 -16.28 13.57 14.22
N PHE A 326 -16.96 12.78 13.43
CA PHE A 326 -16.35 11.66 12.72
C PHE A 326 -17.03 11.38 11.37
N ALA A 327 -16.27 10.81 10.43
CA ALA A 327 -16.79 10.27 9.18
C ALA A 327 -17.25 8.81 9.33
N SER A 328 -16.64 8.06 10.28
CA SER A 328 -16.97 6.67 10.57
C SER A 328 -16.93 6.43 12.07
N GLU A 329 -18.09 6.18 12.67
CA GLU A 329 -18.21 5.88 14.09
C GLU A 329 -17.45 4.60 14.46
N ALA A 330 -17.52 3.57 13.60
CA ALA A 330 -16.78 2.35 13.77
C ALA A 330 -15.25 2.58 13.82
N ALA A 331 -14.73 3.49 13.01
CA ALA A 331 -13.32 3.83 13.03
C ALA A 331 -12.91 4.57 14.32
N GLU A 332 -13.76 5.45 14.87
CA GLU A 332 -13.49 6.11 16.15
C GLU A 332 -13.46 5.09 17.30
N HIS A 333 -14.43 4.18 17.38
CA HIS A 333 -14.43 3.10 18.38
C HIS A 333 -13.21 2.17 18.22
N TYR A 334 -12.81 1.84 16.99
CA TYR A 334 -11.62 1.03 16.74
C TYR A 334 -10.35 1.76 17.18
N GLY A 335 -10.19 3.02 16.80
CA GLY A 335 -9.05 3.85 17.20
C GLY A 335 -8.97 4.03 18.72
N LEU A 336 -10.13 4.26 19.37
CA LEU A 336 -10.24 4.34 20.82
C LEU A 336 -9.79 3.04 21.49
N ALA A 337 -10.24 1.88 20.97
CA ALA A 337 -9.83 0.57 21.49
C ALA A 337 -8.32 0.35 21.39
N VAL A 338 -7.71 0.73 20.24
CA VAL A 338 -6.26 0.64 20.03
C VAL A 338 -5.51 1.59 20.98
N ALA A 339 -5.97 2.83 21.16
CA ALA A 339 -5.36 3.81 22.06
C ALA A 339 -5.47 3.37 23.52
N MET A 340 -6.63 2.87 23.95
CA MET A 340 -6.84 2.30 25.30
C MET A 340 -5.93 1.10 25.57
N LEU A 341 -5.78 0.20 24.58
CA LEU A 341 -4.88 -0.94 24.72
C LEU A 341 -3.42 -0.49 24.85
N ARG A 342 -2.99 0.52 24.11
CA ARG A 342 -1.65 1.15 24.25
C ARG A 342 -1.45 1.78 25.64
N LYS A 343 -2.51 2.33 26.22
CA LYS A 343 -2.51 2.89 27.59
C LYS A 343 -2.60 1.82 28.67
N ASN A 344 -2.72 0.54 28.30
CA ASN A 344 -2.97 -0.60 29.18
C ASN A 344 -4.37 -0.57 29.87
N ASP A 345 -5.32 0.18 29.30
CA ASP A 345 -6.74 0.08 29.68
C ASP A 345 -7.43 -1.03 28.90
N VAL A 346 -7.17 -2.24 29.34
CA VAL A 346 -7.68 -3.46 28.69
C VAL A 346 -9.20 -3.60 28.82
N VAL A 347 -9.78 -3.08 29.89
CA VAL A 347 -11.23 -3.12 30.14
C VAL A 347 -11.96 -2.14 29.23
N GLY A 348 -11.46 -0.91 29.12
CA GLY A 348 -11.98 0.08 28.19
C GLY A 348 -11.90 -0.39 26.74
N ALA A 349 -10.74 -0.90 26.33
CA ALA A 349 -10.54 -1.44 24.99
C ALA A 349 -11.54 -2.56 24.65
N ALA A 350 -11.81 -3.47 25.59
CA ALA A 350 -12.76 -4.56 25.38
C ALA A 350 -14.20 -4.06 25.16
N LYS A 351 -14.64 -3.04 25.90
CA LYS A 351 -15.96 -2.44 25.69
C LYS A 351 -16.12 -1.85 24.29
N GLN A 352 -15.07 -1.21 23.78
CA GLN A 352 -15.09 -0.67 22.42
C GLN A 352 -15.18 -1.77 21.36
N VAL A 353 -14.46 -2.88 21.56
CA VAL A 353 -14.53 -4.03 20.64
C VAL A 353 -15.88 -4.73 20.71
N GLU A 354 -16.54 -4.80 21.87
CA GLU A 354 -17.91 -5.31 22.00
C GLU A 354 -18.89 -4.44 21.19
N TRP A 355 -18.77 -3.12 21.31
CA TRP A 355 -19.57 -2.19 20.52
C TRP A 355 -19.35 -2.43 19.02
N LEU A 356 -18.10 -2.52 18.56
CA LEU A 356 -17.77 -2.79 17.15
C LEU A 356 -18.41 -4.10 16.65
N LYS A 357 -18.31 -5.18 17.42
CA LYS A 357 -18.87 -6.48 17.04
C LYS A 357 -20.41 -6.49 16.94
N SER A 358 -21.07 -5.56 17.61
CA SER A 358 -22.54 -5.43 17.57
C SER A 358 -23.04 -4.45 16.50
N HIS A 359 -22.17 -3.56 15.96
CA HIS A 359 -22.55 -2.48 15.05
C HIS A 359 -21.87 -2.57 13.67
N THR A 360 -20.95 -3.51 13.49
CA THR A 360 -20.28 -3.72 12.20
C THR A 360 -20.36 -5.17 11.77
N ASP A 361 -20.20 -5.40 10.47
CA ASP A 361 -19.93 -6.74 9.96
C ASP A 361 -18.61 -7.28 10.53
N LYS A 362 -18.45 -8.60 10.48
CA LYS A 362 -17.20 -9.24 10.93
C LYS A 362 -16.03 -8.73 10.09
N HIS A 363 -14.99 -8.27 10.76
CA HIS A 363 -13.82 -7.67 10.11
C HIS A 363 -12.52 -8.21 10.72
N PRO A 364 -11.52 -8.59 9.92
CA PRO A 364 -10.30 -9.23 10.42
C PRO A 364 -9.52 -8.36 11.41
N TYR A 365 -9.47 -7.03 11.22
CA TYR A 365 -8.78 -6.11 12.14
C TYR A 365 -9.46 -6.07 13.53
N ILE A 366 -10.79 -6.07 13.56
CA ILE A 366 -11.57 -6.08 14.80
C ILE A 366 -11.37 -7.41 15.53
N GLU A 367 -11.39 -8.54 14.82
CA GLU A 367 -11.16 -9.86 15.42
C GLU A 367 -9.70 -10.02 15.90
N ASN A 368 -8.71 -9.44 15.18
CA ASN A 368 -7.33 -9.40 15.63
C ASN A 368 -7.16 -8.58 16.91
N LEU A 369 -7.79 -7.39 16.96
CA LEU A 369 -7.78 -6.54 18.15
C LEU A 369 -8.44 -7.24 19.35
N ALA A 370 -9.56 -7.96 19.14
CA ALA A 370 -10.19 -8.76 20.16
C ALA A 370 -9.25 -9.84 20.72
N ALA A 371 -8.51 -10.54 19.88
CA ALA A 371 -7.54 -11.55 20.31
C ALA A 371 -6.37 -10.92 21.10
N ARG A 372 -5.87 -9.78 20.64
CA ARG A 372 -4.81 -9.01 21.33
C ARG A 372 -5.27 -8.52 22.72
N ILE A 373 -6.54 -8.16 22.89
CA ILE A 373 -7.11 -7.82 24.19
C ILE A 373 -7.09 -9.03 25.13
N GLU A 374 -7.40 -10.23 24.65
CA GLU A 374 -7.30 -11.45 25.49
C GLU A 374 -5.84 -11.79 25.86
N VAL A 375 -4.89 -11.52 24.95
CA VAL A 375 -3.45 -11.59 25.27
C VAL A 375 -3.09 -10.61 26.39
N ALA A 376 -3.54 -9.36 26.29
CA ALA A 376 -3.29 -8.33 27.30
C ALA A 376 -3.97 -8.61 28.66
N ARG A 377 -5.08 -9.36 28.67
CA ARG A 377 -5.72 -9.87 29.88
C ARG A 377 -4.96 -11.03 30.53
N ASN A 378 -3.85 -11.45 29.92
CA ASN A 378 -3.11 -12.63 30.32
C ASN A 378 -3.98 -13.92 30.36
N ASN A 379 -4.89 -14.03 29.37
CA ASN A 379 -5.78 -15.18 29.20
C ASN A 379 -5.43 -15.98 27.95
N PRO A 380 -4.37 -16.82 28.00
CA PRO A 380 -3.85 -17.49 26.80
C PRO A 380 -4.85 -18.45 26.14
N LYS A 381 -5.75 -19.07 26.93
CA LYS A 381 -6.78 -19.97 26.38
C LYS A 381 -7.83 -19.20 25.58
N ALA A 382 -8.31 -18.05 26.09
CA ALA A 382 -9.27 -17.23 25.38
C ALA A 382 -8.64 -16.58 24.14
N ALA A 383 -7.40 -16.12 24.23
CA ALA A 383 -6.65 -15.58 23.09
C ALA A 383 -6.52 -16.61 21.97
N ALA A 384 -6.09 -17.84 22.28
CA ALA A 384 -6.00 -18.93 21.32
C ALA A 384 -7.35 -19.26 20.67
N ALA A 385 -8.44 -19.32 21.46
CA ALA A 385 -9.78 -19.57 20.95
C ALA A 385 -10.26 -18.43 20.03
N GLN A 386 -9.98 -17.16 20.37
CA GLN A 386 -10.33 -16.00 19.58
C GLN A 386 -9.55 -15.97 18.24
N TYR A 387 -8.23 -16.22 18.24
CA TYR A 387 -7.44 -16.35 17.02
C TYR A 387 -7.91 -17.50 16.14
N ALA A 388 -8.18 -18.68 16.72
CA ALA A 388 -8.69 -19.82 15.97
C ALA A 388 -10.03 -19.52 15.30
N LYS A 389 -10.96 -18.87 16.02
CA LYS A 389 -12.24 -18.41 15.48
C LYS A 389 -12.04 -17.38 14.38
N ALA A 390 -11.20 -16.39 14.59
CA ALA A 390 -10.91 -15.35 13.60
C ALA A 390 -10.31 -15.94 12.31
N LEU A 391 -9.36 -16.89 12.42
CA LEU A 391 -8.76 -17.58 11.27
C LEU A 391 -9.72 -18.55 10.56
N SER A 392 -10.80 -18.99 11.22
CA SER A 392 -11.85 -19.75 10.53
C SER A 392 -12.72 -18.86 9.64
N LEU A 393 -12.85 -17.57 9.98
CA LEU A 393 -13.59 -16.58 9.22
C LEU A 393 -12.72 -15.93 8.12
N PHE A 394 -11.46 -15.66 8.45
CA PHE A 394 -10.48 -14.96 7.61
C PHE A 394 -9.20 -15.79 7.50
N PRO A 395 -9.23 -16.93 6.79
CA PRO A 395 -8.13 -17.92 6.81
C PRO A 395 -6.82 -17.41 6.20
N GLU A 396 -6.88 -16.37 5.38
CA GLU A 396 -5.73 -15.82 4.66
C GLU A 396 -5.23 -14.49 5.22
N HIS A 397 -5.83 -13.97 6.28
CA HIS A 397 -5.46 -12.67 6.79
C HIS A 397 -4.13 -12.71 7.57
N ARG A 398 -3.08 -12.03 7.06
CA ARG A 398 -1.71 -12.12 7.60
C ARG A 398 -1.60 -11.66 9.05
N SER A 399 -2.27 -10.56 9.45
CA SER A 399 -2.18 -10.09 10.85
C SER A 399 -2.72 -11.10 11.86
N LEU A 400 -3.77 -11.87 11.51
CA LEU A 400 -4.30 -12.94 12.32
C LEU A 400 -3.34 -14.15 12.39
N ILE A 401 -2.71 -14.48 11.25
CA ILE A 401 -1.71 -15.56 11.19
C ILE A 401 -0.52 -15.22 12.08
N TYR A 402 -0.01 -14.01 11.97
CA TYR A 402 1.14 -13.53 12.74
C TYR A 402 0.80 -13.48 14.23
N GLY A 403 -0.31 -12.81 14.59
CA GLY A 403 -0.71 -12.70 15.98
C GLY A 403 -0.94 -14.06 16.66
N TYR A 404 -1.48 -15.04 15.93
CA TYR A 404 -1.67 -16.37 16.48
C TYR A 404 -0.36 -17.15 16.61
N ALA A 405 0.54 -17.03 15.64
CA ALA A 405 1.86 -17.65 15.72
C ALA A 405 2.70 -17.05 16.86
N GLU A 406 2.70 -15.72 17.01
CA GLU A 406 3.33 -15.03 18.14
C GLU A 406 2.73 -15.47 19.47
N HIS A 407 1.41 -15.52 19.57
CA HIS A 407 0.73 -16.01 20.78
C HIS A 407 1.17 -17.43 21.18
N PHE A 408 1.35 -18.34 20.22
CA PHE A 408 1.89 -19.66 20.51
C PHE A 408 3.34 -19.61 21.01
N LEU A 409 4.18 -18.78 20.42
CA LEU A 409 5.57 -18.61 20.84
C LEU A 409 5.67 -18.05 22.26
N ASP A 410 4.89 -17.00 22.57
CA ASP A 410 4.86 -16.35 23.88
C ASP A 410 4.29 -17.29 24.96
N SER A 411 3.35 -18.14 24.57
CA SER A 411 2.77 -19.18 25.44
C SER A 411 3.63 -20.45 25.56
N ARG A 412 4.89 -20.42 25.04
CA ARG A 412 5.82 -21.55 25.03
C ARG A 412 5.27 -22.82 24.35
N GLN A 413 4.55 -22.62 23.25
CA GLN A 413 3.96 -23.69 22.44
C GLN A 413 4.56 -23.70 21.02
N PRO A 414 5.89 -23.87 20.85
CA PRO A 414 6.56 -23.75 19.56
C PRO A 414 6.07 -24.78 18.53
N ASP A 415 5.64 -25.96 18.94
CA ASP A 415 5.11 -26.97 18.01
C ASP A 415 3.80 -26.52 17.35
N GLN A 416 2.94 -25.81 18.08
CA GLN A 416 1.72 -25.24 17.51
C GLN A 416 2.05 -24.09 16.54
N ALA A 417 3.02 -23.25 16.89
CA ALA A 417 3.50 -22.20 16.00
C ALA A 417 4.03 -22.79 14.68
N ILE A 418 4.92 -23.81 14.76
CA ILE A 418 5.47 -24.51 13.58
C ILE A 418 4.35 -25.06 12.70
N LYS A 419 3.38 -25.76 13.30
CA LYS A 419 2.25 -26.37 12.55
C LYS A 419 1.41 -25.31 11.83
N LEU A 420 1.10 -24.19 12.51
CA LEU A 420 0.37 -23.08 11.91
C LEU A 420 1.16 -22.46 10.76
N ILE A 421 2.43 -22.09 11.01
CA ILE A 421 3.31 -21.42 10.05
C ILE A 421 3.51 -22.31 8.81
N ALA A 422 3.83 -23.61 8.97
CA ALA A 422 4.04 -24.52 7.85
C ALA A 422 2.80 -24.63 6.94
N LYS A 423 1.59 -24.57 7.51
CA LYS A 423 0.35 -24.54 6.74
C LYS A 423 0.23 -23.23 5.95
N LYS A 424 0.64 -22.10 6.55
CA LYS A 424 0.47 -20.76 5.99
C LYS A 424 1.57 -20.36 4.99
N GLN A 425 2.75 -20.92 5.10
CA GLN A 425 3.82 -20.77 4.10
C GLN A 425 3.42 -21.26 2.71
N ARG A 426 2.46 -22.18 2.60
CA ARG A 426 1.91 -22.61 1.30
C ARG A 426 1.09 -21.51 0.60
N LEU A 427 0.48 -20.60 1.37
CA LEU A 427 -0.27 -19.46 0.86
C LEU A 427 0.66 -18.27 0.60
N TYR A 428 1.67 -18.10 1.45
CA TYR A 428 2.63 -16.99 1.44
C TYR A 428 4.07 -17.51 1.43
N PRO A 429 4.51 -18.16 0.31
CA PRO A 429 5.84 -18.77 0.23
C PRO A 429 6.97 -17.75 0.32
N ASP A 430 6.71 -16.50 -0.08
CA ASP A 430 7.70 -15.43 -0.14
C ASP A 430 7.61 -14.43 1.03
N ASP A 431 6.82 -14.75 2.06
CA ASP A 431 6.67 -13.91 3.23
C ASP A 431 7.84 -14.13 4.24
N PRO A 432 8.80 -13.20 4.34
CA PRO A 432 9.97 -13.38 5.20
C PRO A 432 9.63 -13.46 6.69
N TYR A 433 8.51 -12.83 7.12
CA TYR A 433 8.13 -12.81 8.53
C TYR A 433 7.70 -14.19 9.04
N LEU A 434 7.07 -15.01 8.18
CA LEU A 434 6.75 -16.40 8.53
C LEU A 434 8.01 -17.22 8.79
N TYR A 435 9.09 -16.99 8.05
CA TYR A 435 10.36 -17.66 8.27
C TYR A 435 11.08 -17.13 9.51
N ASP A 436 10.98 -15.85 9.84
CA ASP A 436 11.51 -15.30 11.09
C ASP A 436 10.81 -15.93 12.30
N MET A 437 9.49 -16.06 12.27
CA MET A 437 8.73 -16.73 13.33
C MET A 437 9.06 -18.23 13.42
N LEU A 438 9.25 -18.88 12.29
CA LEU A 438 9.67 -20.28 12.24
C LEU A 438 11.06 -20.46 12.87
N ALA A 439 12.01 -19.56 12.59
CA ALA A 439 13.32 -19.54 13.21
C ALA A 439 13.22 -19.38 14.75
N LYS A 440 12.37 -18.45 15.22
CA LYS A 440 12.09 -18.30 16.67
C LYS A 440 11.53 -19.58 17.29
N ALA A 441 10.60 -20.25 16.59
CA ALA A 441 10.01 -21.50 17.06
C ALA A 441 11.05 -22.63 17.17
N TYR A 442 11.92 -22.77 16.18
CA TYR A 442 12.99 -23.76 16.21
C TYR A 442 14.06 -23.43 17.28
N ALA A 443 14.39 -22.15 17.47
CA ALA A 443 15.26 -21.70 18.56
C ALA A 443 14.68 -22.11 19.92
N ALA A 444 13.40 -21.92 20.15
CA ALA A 444 12.71 -22.32 21.39
C ALA A 444 12.74 -23.85 21.64
N LYS A 445 12.96 -24.65 20.58
CA LYS A 445 13.11 -26.11 20.63
C LYS A 445 14.57 -26.57 20.70
N GLY A 446 15.54 -25.66 20.63
CA GLY A 446 16.97 -26.02 20.56
C GLY A 446 17.33 -26.73 19.24
N LYS A 447 16.62 -26.44 18.13
CA LYS A 447 16.84 -27.01 16.81
C LYS A 447 17.62 -26.02 15.93
N ASP A 448 18.95 -26.00 16.11
CA ASP A 448 19.83 -25.02 15.49
C ASP A 448 19.92 -25.13 13.97
N LEU A 449 20.00 -26.35 13.41
CA LEU A 449 19.99 -26.53 11.96
C LEU A 449 18.75 -25.90 11.34
N LEU A 450 17.57 -26.25 11.84
CA LEU A 450 16.30 -25.75 11.29
C LEU A 450 16.11 -24.24 11.57
N ARG A 451 16.60 -23.75 12.70
CA ARG A 451 16.62 -22.32 13.02
C ARG A 451 17.40 -21.52 11.98
N PHE A 452 18.65 -21.91 11.75
CA PHE A 452 19.52 -21.22 10.78
C PHE A 452 19.00 -21.38 9.35
N GLN A 453 18.44 -22.54 9.00
CA GLN A 453 17.79 -22.74 7.70
C GLN A 453 16.64 -21.75 7.52
N ALA A 454 15.71 -21.66 8.47
CA ALA A 454 14.60 -20.72 8.41
C ALA A 454 15.08 -19.26 8.36
N GLN A 455 16.12 -18.91 9.14
CA GLN A 455 16.71 -17.57 9.11
C GLN A 455 17.34 -17.26 7.74
N GLY A 456 18.02 -18.22 7.12
CA GLY A 456 18.56 -18.10 5.78
C GLY A 456 17.48 -17.86 4.74
N GLU A 457 16.36 -18.58 4.82
CA GLU A 457 15.22 -18.39 3.94
C GLU A 457 14.52 -17.02 4.15
N SER A 458 14.47 -16.51 5.39
CA SER A 458 13.98 -15.15 5.65
C SER A 458 14.89 -14.11 4.97
N TYR A 459 16.21 -14.18 5.15
CA TYR A 459 17.13 -13.24 4.52
C TYR A 459 17.09 -13.29 2.99
N TYR A 460 16.94 -14.49 2.40
CA TYR A 460 16.78 -14.63 0.95
C TYR A 460 15.55 -13.85 0.45
N ARG A 461 14.41 -13.94 1.14
CA ARG A 461 13.18 -13.21 0.78
C ARG A 461 13.22 -11.71 1.08
N LYS A 462 14.17 -11.30 1.92
CA LYS A 462 14.53 -9.90 2.15
C LYS A 462 15.61 -9.41 1.16
N TYR A 463 15.82 -10.13 0.08
CA TYR A 463 16.84 -9.83 -0.94
C TYR A 463 18.26 -9.72 -0.40
N ASN A 464 18.54 -10.27 0.78
CA ASN A 464 19.88 -10.30 1.39
C ASN A 464 20.56 -11.65 1.21
N LEU A 465 21.00 -11.89 -0.04
CA LEU A 465 21.62 -13.16 -0.43
C LEU A 465 22.89 -13.47 0.38
N LYS A 466 23.68 -12.46 0.74
CA LYS A 466 24.89 -12.63 1.57
C LYS A 466 24.54 -13.19 2.94
N LYS A 467 23.62 -12.54 3.67
CA LYS A 467 23.18 -13.03 4.99
C LYS A 467 22.49 -14.39 4.90
N ALA A 468 21.74 -14.65 3.82
CA ALA A 468 21.14 -15.96 3.59
C ALA A 468 22.16 -17.08 3.51
N VAL A 469 23.23 -16.89 2.73
CA VAL A 469 24.35 -17.85 2.63
C VAL A 469 25.05 -18.03 3.99
N GLU A 470 25.33 -16.96 4.70
CA GLU A 470 25.95 -17.01 6.05
C GLU A 470 25.10 -17.84 7.03
N GLN A 471 23.78 -17.70 7.02
CA GLN A 471 22.89 -18.49 7.88
C GLN A 471 22.88 -19.97 7.50
N LEU A 472 22.85 -20.31 6.20
CA LEU A 472 22.90 -21.70 5.76
C LEU A 472 24.27 -22.33 6.05
N ASP A 473 25.36 -21.58 6.02
CA ASP A 473 26.69 -22.06 6.46
C ASP A 473 26.69 -22.39 7.97
N LEU A 474 25.95 -21.63 8.79
CA LEU A 474 25.75 -21.96 10.20
C LEU A 474 24.88 -23.20 10.38
N ALA A 475 23.84 -23.36 9.55
CA ALA A 475 22.98 -24.53 9.58
C ALA A 475 23.75 -25.84 9.32
N ILE A 476 24.69 -25.86 8.34
CA ILE A 476 25.51 -27.03 8.07
C ILE A 476 26.44 -27.36 9.24
N LYS A 477 26.91 -26.36 9.98
CA LYS A 477 27.78 -26.59 11.16
C LYS A 477 27.01 -27.05 12.40
N ALA A 478 25.70 -26.96 12.41
CA ALA A 478 24.85 -27.45 13.48
C ALA A 478 24.86 -28.99 13.49
N LYS A 479 24.96 -29.59 14.69
CA LYS A 479 25.12 -31.03 14.87
C LYS A 479 23.82 -31.74 15.26
N ASP A 480 22.70 -31.03 15.22
CA ASP A 480 21.39 -31.49 15.72
C ASP A 480 20.44 -31.93 14.60
N GLY A 481 20.85 -31.81 13.33
CA GLY A 481 20.08 -32.22 12.18
C GLY A 481 20.25 -33.68 11.81
N ASN A 482 19.20 -34.31 11.26
CA ASN A 482 19.33 -35.63 10.62
C ASN A 482 19.89 -35.51 9.19
N PHE A 483 20.24 -36.64 8.60
CA PHE A 483 20.83 -36.69 7.24
C PHE A 483 19.97 -36.01 6.18
N TYR A 484 18.65 -36.17 6.26
CA TYR A 484 17.73 -35.58 5.29
C TYR A 484 17.66 -34.05 5.42
N GLU A 485 17.56 -33.53 6.63
CA GLU A 485 17.58 -32.09 6.92
C GLU A 485 18.91 -31.46 6.44
N GLN A 486 20.02 -32.13 6.70
CA GLN A 486 21.34 -31.67 6.30
C GLN A 486 21.49 -31.61 4.77
N SER A 487 21.02 -32.65 4.07
CA SER A 487 21.05 -32.70 2.59
C SER A 487 20.22 -31.59 1.95
N ILE A 488 19.06 -31.21 2.53
CA ILE A 488 18.23 -30.11 2.06
C ILE A 488 19.00 -28.78 2.20
N VAL A 489 19.63 -28.53 3.36
CA VAL A 489 20.38 -27.32 3.62
C VAL A 489 21.60 -27.21 2.69
N GLU A 490 22.33 -28.29 2.47
CA GLU A 490 23.48 -28.35 1.54
C GLU A 490 23.07 -28.03 0.11
N ALA A 491 21.99 -28.63 -0.37
CA ALA A 491 21.45 -28.36 -1.71
C ALA A 491 21.07 -26.88 -1.86
N ARG A 492 20.37 -26.33 -0.86
CA ARG A 492 19.96 -24.92 -0.86
C ARG A 492 21.15 -23.96 -0.77
N LEU A 493 22.13 -24.25 0.05
CA LEU A 493 23.37 -23.46 0.14
C LEU A 493 24.10 -23.42 -1.21
N LYS A 494 24.24 -24.55 -1.87
CA LYS A 494 24.84 -24.63 -3.20
C LYS A 494 24.12 -23.78 -4.23
N GLU A 495 22.80 -23.80 -4.19
CA GLU A 495 21.96 -22.97 -5.05
C GLU A 495 22.19 -21.46 -4.80
N LEU A 496 22.12 -21.02 -3.51
CA LEU A 496 22.31 -19.61 -3.17
C LEU A 496 23.73 -19.10 -3.45
N ARG A 497 24.76 -19.92 -3.26
CA ARG A 497 26.13 -19.56 -3.64
C ARG A 497 26.26 -19.36 -5.15
N ARG A 498 25.61 -20.20 -5.98
CA ARG A 498 25.59 -20.00 -7.42
C ARG A 498 24.91 -18.69 -7.82
N LEU A 499 23.80 -18.33 -7.16
CA LEU A 499 23.14 -17.05 -7.37
C LEU A 499 24.05 -15.88 -6.98
N GLN A 500 24.76 -15.97 -5.86
CA GLN A 500 25.72 -14.95 -5.38
C GLN A 500 26.89 -14.76 -6.35
N GLU A 501 27.43 -15.84 -6.94
CA GLU A 501 28.47 -15.76 -7.98
C GLU A 501 27.95 -15.10 -9.25
N ASN A 502 26.72 -15.41 -9.66
CA ASN A 502 26.10 -14.80 -10.83
C ASN A 502 25.86 -13.28 -10.62
N GLU A 503 25.39 -12.90 -9.45
CA GLU A 503 25.22 -11.49 -9.05
C GLU A 503 26.55 -10.74 -9.10
N LYS A 504 27.60 -11.31 -8.51
CA LYS A 504 28.96 -10.74 -8.55
C LYS A 504 29.47 -10.55 -9.98
N LYS A 505 29.35 -11.56 -10.83
CA LYS A 505 29.75 -11.47 -12.26
C LYS A 505 28.93 -10.43 -13.03
N ALA A 506 27.67 -10.27 -12.68
CA ALA A 506 26.83 -9.25 -13.31
C ALA A 506 27.25 -7.83 -12.92
N ILE A 507 27.63 -7.61 -11.66
CA ILE A 507 28.17 -6.32 -11.17
C ILE A 507 29.52 -6.02 -11.83
N GLU A 508 30.43 -7.00 -11.92
CA GLU A 508 31.75 -6.86 -12.57
C GLU A 508 31.64 -6.50 -14.07
N ARG A 509 30.58 -6.88 -14.76
CA ARG A 509 30.34 -6.48 -16.17
C ARG A 509 29.85 -5.04 -16.33
N LEU A 510 29.36 -4.44 -15.27
CA LEU A 510 28.86 -3.06 -15.27
C LEU A 510 29.93 -2.05 -14.78
N THR A 511 31.01 -2.54 -14.22
CA THR A 511 32.20 -1.76 -13.77
C THR A 511 33.29 -1.76 -14.84
#